data_658a9401fb30a0d2311d78284123ecca
#
_entry.id   658a9401fb30a0d2311d78284123ecca
#
_cell.length_a   1.000
_cell.length_b   1.000
_cell.length_c   1.000
_cell.angle_alpha   90.00
_cell.angle_beta   90.00
_cell.angle_gamma   90.00
#
_symmetry.space_group_name_H-M   'P 1'
#
loop_
_entity.id
_entity.type
_entity.pdbx_description
1 polymer ?
#
loop_
_entity_poly.entity_id
_entity_poly.type
_entity_poly.pdbx_seq_one_letter_code
_entity_poly.pdbx_strand_id
1 'polypeptide(L)'
;MVPVSHSFDCADFFGLLAVRRIAIPYPLQPATQLLEEDIAARRQDVAAADHEADAWVRRLEPVVAACADHRASLDLRYAEEGRETGAVVLFGDRPTCWLIGCTGPSGRATEVPSDRAVAALLELLPPRRAVEFAPVTLPEQALDAIGSASTTDSDRERIARAAGTNLDAVRSALASVGASTGAGQIGALVRSPQGDAVRSTSLVVVVDGATGRLLRLSGTAPGGQRLASLAPGTAAAVHRAAAELLTATSQLAAGQVRSPSLSDQQGRGQQGRADRPPNRTAGAPR
;
A
#
# COMPACT_ATOMS: atom_id res chain seq x y z
N MET A 1 -16.04 -2.21 24.67
CA MET A 1 -16.59 -3.22 23.73
C MET A 1 -15.49 -4.23 23.49
N VAL A 2 -15.75 -5.53 23.68
CA VAL A 2 -14.76 -6.58 23.40
C VAL A 2 -14.67 -6.69 21.86
N PRO A 3 -13.46 -6.62 21.27
CA PRO A 3 -13.32 -6.75 19.84
C PRO A 3 -13.77 -8.13 19.37
N VAL A 4 -14.55 -8.17 18.29
CA VAL A 4 -14.92 -9.42 17.62
C VAL A 4 -13.68 -9.92 16.88
N SER A 5 -13.29 -11.17 17.12
CA SER A 5 -12.12 -11.77 16.48
C SER A 5 -12.44 -13.20 16.04
N HIS A 6 -12.00 -13.54 14.83
CA HIS A 6 -12.19 -14.85 14.21
C HIS A 6 -10.84 -15.40 13.75
N SER A 7 -10.49 -16.60 14.19
CA SER A 7 -9.37 -17.35 13.64
C SER A 7 -9.85 -18.26 12.53
N PHE A 8 -9.02 -18.47 11.50
CA PHE A 8 -9.35 -19.28 10.34
C PHE A 8 -8.09 -19.95 9.76
N ASP A 9 -8.29 -21.00 8.98
CA ASP A 9 -7.30 -21.53 8.06
C ASP A 9 -7.25 -20.67 6.81
N CYS A 10 -6.05 -20.28 6.37
CA CYS A 10 -5.90 -19.37 5.24
C CYS A 10 -6.35 -20.00 3.92
N ALA A 11 -6.16 -21.30 3.71
CA ALA A 11 -6.62 -21.97 2.49
C ALA A 11 -8.15 -21.99 2.42
N ASP A 12 -8.83 -22.28 3.54
CA ASP A 12 -10.29 -22.23 3.64
C ASP A 12 -10.83 -20.84 3.33
N PHE A 13 -10.24 -19.83 3.97
CA PHE A 13 -10.67 -18.44 3.78
C PHE A 13 -10.46 -17.96 2.33
N PHE A 14 -9.32 -18.27 1.73
CA PHE A 14 -9.02 -17.91 0.34
C PHE A 14 -9.90 -18.69 -0.65
N GLY A 15 -10.17 -19.98 -0.36
CA GLY A 15 -11.14 -20.76 -1.09
C GLY A 15 -12.55 -20.14 -1.07
N LEU A 16 -12.99 -19.65 0.10
CA LEU A 16 -14.28 -18.96 0.26
C LEU A 16 -14.32 -17.65 -0.55
N LEU A 17 -13.26 -16.81 -0.48
CA LEU A 17 -13.17 -15.61 -1.31
C LEU A 17 -13.22 -15.93 -2.81
N ALA A 18 -12.53 -17.00 -3.25
CA ALA A 18 -12.53 -17.45 -4.64
C ALA A 18 -13.92 -17.95 -5.11
N VAL A 19 -14.68 -18.65 -4.25
CA VAL A 19 -16.09 -19.03 -4.52
C VAL A 19 -16.95 -17.81 -4.73
N ARG A 20 -16.78 -16.79 -3.90
CA ARG A 20 -17.50 -15.51 -3.96
C ARG A 20 -16.98 -14.57 -5.06
N ARG A 21 -15.94 -14.96 -5.82
CA ARG A 21 -15.27 -14.14 -6.85
C ARG A 21 -14.68 -12.84 -6.31
N ILE A 22 -14.22 -12.87 -5.07
CA ILE A 22 -13.58 -11.74 -4.40
C ILE A 22 -12.05 -11.94 -4.49
N ALA A 23 -11.33 -10.91 -4.90
CA ALA A 23 -9.87 -10.96 -4.92
C ALA A 23 -9.32 -11.04 -3.49
N ILE A 24 -8.30 -11.88 -3.30
CA ILE A 24 -7.59 -11.96 -2.02
C ILE A 24 -6.87 -10.63 -1.78
N PRO A 25 -7.13 -9.93 -0.66
CA PRO A 25 -6.44 -8.69 -0.38
C PRO A 25 -4.92 -8.90 -0.26
N TYR A 26 -4.15 -8.07 -0.96
CA TYR A 26 -2.70 -8.04 -0.77
C TYR A 26 -2.39 -7.50 0.65
N PRO A 27 -1.40 -8.05 1.37
CA PRO A 27 -0.41 -9.07 0.97
C PRO A 27 -0.70 -10.46 1.58
N LEU A 28 -1.94 -10.83 1.81
CA LEU A 28 -2.27 -12.04 2.58
C LEU A 28 -1.75 -13.33 1.92
N GLN A 29 -1.96 -13.50 0.61
CA GLN A 29 -1.55 -14.71 -0.08
C GLN A 29 -0.03 -14.95 -0.06
N PRO A 30 0.83 -13.97 -0.39
CA PRO A 30 2.27 -14.18 -0.30
C PRO A 30 2.75 -14.61 1.08
N ALA A 31 2.14 -14.08 2.14
CA ALA A 31 2.53 -14.39 3.52
C ALA A 31 2.19 -15.83 3.95
N THR A 32 1.28 -16.49 3.26
CA THR A 32 0.89 -17.89 3.56
C THR A 32 1.69 -18.90 2.79
N GLN A 33 2.39 -18.49 1.72
CA GLN A 33 3.07 -19.37 0.77
C GLN A 33 2.14 -20.37 0.05
N LEU A 34 0.82 -20.15 0.10
CA LEU A 34 -0.14 -20.95 -0.63
C LEU A 34 -0.05 -20.69 -2.13
N LEU A 35 0.02 -21.75 -2.92
CA LEU A 35 0.02 -21.66 -4.37
C LEU A 35 -1.41 -21.46 -4.89
N GLU A 36 -1.55 -20.94 -6.10
CA GLU A 36 -2.86 -20.77 -6.73
C GLU A 36 -3.60 -22.12 -6.92
N GLU A 37 -2.85 -23.20 -7.14
CA GLU A 37 -3.39 -24.57 -7.26
C GLU A 37 -3.98 -25.07 -5.93
N ASP A 38 -3.37 -24.74 -4.78
CA ASP A 38 -3.89 -25.09 -3.45
C ASP A 38 -5.21 -24.36 -3.19
N ILE A 39 -5.28 -23.08 -3.55
CA ILE A 39 -6.48 -22.25 -3.41
C ILE A 39 -7.57 -22.76 -4.37
N ALA A 40 -7.21 -23.15 -5.60
CA ALA A 40 -8.15 -23.69 -6.57
C ALA A 40 -8.73 -25.04 -6.14
N ALA A 41 -7.89 -25.95 -5.58
CA ALA A 41 -8.35 -27.21 -5.01
C ALA A 41 -9.32 -26.95 -3.84
N ARG A 42 -8.94 -26.06 -2.93
CA ARG A 42 -9.78 -25.75 -1.78
C ARG A 42 -11.08 -25.05 -2.14
N ARG A 43 -11.09 -24.24 -3.21
CA ARG A 43 -12.29 -23.65 -3.78
C ARG A 43 -13.33 -24.71 -4.16
N GLN A 44 -12.90 -25.87 -4.73
CA GLN A 44 -13.81 -26.94 -5.08
C GLN A 44 -14.43 -27.58 -3.85
N ASP A 45 -13.64 -27.84 -2.80
CA ASP A 45 -14.13 -28.39 -1.54
C ASP A 45 -15.14 -27.43 -0.88
N VAL A 46 -14.78 -26.15 -0.80
CA VAL A 46 -15.64 -25.11 -0.24
C VAL A 46 -16.93 -24.96 -1.05
N ALA A 47 -16.89 -25.02 -2.39
CA ALA A 47 -18.08 -24.92 -3.23
C ALA A 47 -19.03 -26.13 -3.10
N ALA A 48 -18.51 -27.30 -2.74
CA ALA A 48 -19.30 -28.52 -2.53
C ALA A 48 -19.94 -28.59 -1.13
N ALA A 49 -19.46 -27.78 -0.17
CA ALA A 49 -19.99 -27.75 1.18
C ALA A 49 -21.34 -26.99 1.25
N ASP A 50 -22.21 -27.38 2.18
CA ASP A 50 -23.46 -26.66 2.47
C ASP A 50 -23.15 -25.42 3.31
N HIS A 51 -22.88 -24.30 2.65
CA HIS A 51 -22.43 -23.07 3.28
C HIS A 51 -23.47 -22.41 4.20
N GLU A 52 -24.77 -22.68 3.98
CA GLU A 52 -25.80 -22.15 4.88
C GLU A 52 -25.79 -22.85 6.24
N ALA A 53 -25.37 -24.11 6.27
CA ALA A 53 -25.24 -24.90 7.48
C ALA A 53 -23.90 -24.64 8.22
N ASP A 54 -22.85 -24.19 7.52
CA ASP A 54 -21.51 -24.12 8.04
C ASP A 54 -21.28 -22.90 8.97
N ALA A 55 -21.14 -23.16 10.26
CA ALA A 55 -21.01 -22.11 11.29
C ALA A 55 -19.75 -21.24 11.11
N TRP A 56 -18.67 -21.77 10.49
CA TRP A 56 -17.45 -21.01 10.25
C TRP A 56 -17.62 -20.01 9.10
N VAL A 57 -18.35 -20.38 8.04
CA VAL A 57 -18.68 -19.48 6.92
C VAL A 57 -19.50 -18.30 7.43
N ARG A 58 -20.58 -18.57 8.20
CA ARG A 58 -21.40 -17.50 8.79
C ARG A 58 -20.61 -16.54 9.68
N ARG A 59 -19.62 -17.04 10.44
CA ARG A 59 -18.76 -16.20 11.27
C ARG A 59 -17.85 -15.28 10.45
N LEU A 60 -17.41 -15.74 9.28
CA LEU A 60 -16.53 -14.96 8.39
C LEU A 60 -17.27 -14.08 7.39
N GLU A 61 -18.60 -14.22 7.26
CA GLU A 61 -19.39 -13.42 6.30
C GLU A 61 -19.15 -11.89 6.43
N PRO A 62 -19.06 -11.27 7.64
CA PRO A 62 -18.74 -9.86 7.77
C PRO A 62 -17.33 -9.51 7.25
N VAL A 63 -16.36 -10.43 7.38
CA VAL A 63 -15.00 -10.27 6.88
C VAL A 63 -14.96 -10.39 5.35
N VAL A 64 -15.69 -11.36 4.80
CA VAL A 64 -15.84 -11.58 3.36
C VAL A 64 -16.49 -10.36 2.71
N ALA A 65 -17.56 -9.82 3.31
CA ALA A 65 -18.21 -8.59 2.86
C ALA A 65 -17.22 -7.40 2.88
N ALA A 66 -16.42 -7.26 3.93
CA ALA A 66 -15.40 -6.21 3.99
C ALA A 66 -14.33 -6.38 2.90
N CYS A 67 -13.94 -7.61 2.54
CA CYS A 67 -13.02 -7.86 1.42
C CYS A 67 -13.61 -7.39 0.08
N ALA A 68 -14.93 -7.55 -0.11
CA ALA A 68 -15.61 -7.12 -1.34
C ALA A 68 -15.76 -5.60 -1.43
N ASP A 69 -16.18 -4.95 -0.32
CA ASP A 69 -16.77 -3.61 -0.32
C ASP A 69 -15.86 -2.54 0.28
N HIS A 70 -14.62 -2.86 0.67
CA HIS A 70 -13.72 -1.86 1.26
C HIS A 70 -13.44 -0.70 0.29
N ARG A 71 -13.42 0.51 0.82
CA ARG A 71 -13.09 1.74 0.07
C ARG A 71 -11.62 2.09 0.12
N ALA A 72 -10.96 1.70 1.19
CA ALA A 72 -9.52 1.90 1.36
C ALA A 72 -8.93 0.71 2.10
N SER A 73 -7.64 0.48 1.89
CA SER A 73 -6.88 -0.47 2.69
C SER A 73 -5.50 0.07 3.01
N LEU A 74 -4.97 -0.37 4.15
CA LEU A 74 -3.58 -0.20 4.53
C LEU A 74 -3.00 -1.60 4.74
N ASP A 75 -1.94 -1.92 4.02
CA ASP A 75 -1.34 -3.25 4.03
C ASP A 75 0.06 -3.25 4.65
N LEU A 76 0.41 -4.34 5.32
CA LEU A 76 1.71 -4.61 5.90
C LEU A 76 2.19 -5.98 5.45
N ARG A 77 3.38 -6.05 4.88
CA ARG A 77 4.13 -7.28 4.66
C ARG A 77 5.43 -7.20 5.45
N TYR A 78 5.69 -8.15 6.32
CA TYR A 78 6.89 -8.19 7.14
C TYR A 78 7.49 -9.59 7.13
N ALA A 79 8.79 -9.67 6.93
CA ALA A 79 9.54 -10.93 6.94
C ALA A 79 10.70 -10.87 7.95
N GLU A 80 10.84 -11.89 8.77
CA GLU A 80 11.90 -12.07 9.76
C GLU A 80 12.19 -13.56 9.93
N GLU A 81 13.47 -13.94 9.90
CA GLU A 81 13.93 -15.32 10.16
C GLU A 81 13.16 -16.40 9.37
N GLY A 82 12.87 -16.12 8.10
CA GLY A 82 12.15 -17.05 7.22
C GLY A 82 10.63 -17.13 7.47
N ARG A 83 10.10 -16.35 8.42
CA ARG A 83 8.65 -16.21 8.64
C ARG A 83 8.18 -14.93 7.97
N GLU A 84 7.06 -15.04 7.29
CA GLU A 84 6.41 -13.88 6.67
C GLU A 84 5.05 -13.65 7.30
N THR A 85 4.75 -12.39 7.60
CA THR A 85 3.44 -11.93 8.07
C THR A 85 2.88 -10.97 7.04
N GLY A 86 1.69 -11.26 6.56
CA GLY A 86 0.89 -10.36 5.73
C GLY A 86 -0.32 -9.90 6.52
N ALA A 87 -0.59 -8.60 6.50
CA ALA A 87 -1.77 -8.07 7.15
C ALA A 87 -2.37 -6.92 6.34
N VAL A 88 -3.68 -6.75 6.46
CA VAL A 88 -4.40 -5.65 5.82
C VAL A 88 -5.51 -5.14 6.73
N VAL A 89 -5.65 -3.84 6.80
CA VAL A 89 -6.83 -3.18 7.35
C VAL A 89 -7.74 -2.79 6.21
N LEU A 90 -8.99 -3.18 6.27
CA LEU A 90 -10.03 -2.88 5.27
C LEU A 90 -11.00 -1.84 5.84
N PHE A 91 -10.95 -0.63 5.28
CA PHE A 91 -11.81 0.49 5.66
C PHE A 91 -13.05 0.52 4.77
N GLY A 92 -14.22 0.53 5.38
CA GLY A 92 -15.52 0.76 4.73
C GLY A 92 -16.16 2.07 5.19
N ASP A 93 -17.50 2.14 5.13
CA ASP A 93 -18.28 3.29 5.57
C ASP A 93 -18.62 3.28 7.08
N ARG A 94 -18.23 2.20 7.77
CA ARG A 94 -18.52 2.02 9.20
C ARG A 94 -17.44 2.67 10.07
N PRO A 95 -17.75 3.01 11.33
CA PRO A 95 -16.78 3.50 12.29
C PRO A 95 -15.75 2.42 12.73
N THR A 96 -15.99 1.16 12.36
CA THR A 96 -15.10 0.03 12.55
C THR A 96 -14.60 -0.49 11.21
N CYS A 97 -13.44 -1.14 11.23
CA CYS A 97 -12.80 -1.77 10.08
C CYS A 97 -12.31 -3.17 10.47
N TRP A 98 -11.95 -3.98 9.47
CA TRP A 98 -11.41 -5.31 9.70
C TRP A 98 -9.89 -5.30 9.52
N LEU A 99 -9.17 -5.73 10.55
CA LEU A 99 -7.76 -6.10 10.48
C LEU A 99 -7.68 -7.60 10.24
N ILE A 100 -7.12 -7.99 9.10
CA ILE A 100 -6.90 -9.38 8.71
C ILE A 100 -5.40 -9.61 8.67
N GLY A 101 -4.89 -10.59 9.42
CA GLY A 101 -3.48 -10.97 9.42
C GLY A 101 -3.32 -12.45 9.15
N CYS A 102 -2.30 -12.81 8.36
CA CYS A 102 -1.91 -14.17 8.04
C CYS A 102 -0.42 -14.38 8.33
N THR A 103 -0.10 -15.53 8.90
CA THR A 103 1.29 -15.99 9.10
C THR A 103 1.31 -17.50 8.90
N GLY A 104 1.96 -17.95 7.81
CA GLY A 104 1.85 -19.35 7.39
C GLY A 104 0.38 -19.73 7.12
N PRO A 105 -0.06 -20.95 7.49
CA PRO A 105 -1.41 -21.43 7.17
C PRO A 105 -2.52 -20.81 8.01
N SER A 106 -2.19 -20.05 9.05
CA SER A 106 -3.16 -19.53 10.00
C SER A 106 -3.44 -18.05 9.81
N GLY A 107 -4.70 -17.67 9.91
CA GLY A 107 -5.15 -16.28 9.82
C GLY A 107 -6.05 -15.89 11.00
N ARG A 108 -6.14 -14.58 11.19
CA ARG A 108 -7.05 -13.95 12.15
C ARG A 108 -7.64 -12.69 11.55
N ALA A 109 -8.95 -12.52 11.70
CA ALA A 109 -9.65 -11.28 11.40
C ALA A 109 -10.18 -10.68 12.72
N THR A 110 -9.93 -9.41 12.93
CA THR A 110 -10.35 -8.69 14.15
C THR A 110 -11.03 -7.39 13.75
N GLU A 111 -12.22 -7.15 14.29
CA GLU A 111 -12.89 -5.87 14.13
C GLU A 111 -12.24 -4.83 15.06
N VAL A 112 -11.82 -3.71 14.51
CA VAL A 112 -11.14 -2.63 15.23
C VAL A 112 -11.79 -1.28 14.92
N PRO A 113 -11.80 -0.32 15.87
CA PRO A 113 -12.20 1.05 15.57
C PRO A 113 -11.32 1.66 14.50
N SER A 114 -11.90 2.42 13.56
CA SER A 114 -11.15 2.98 12.41
C SER A 114 -10.05 3.95 12.84
N ASP A 115 -10.22 4.67 13.94
CA ASP A 115 -9.22 5.55 14.55
C ASP A 115 -8.03 4.79 15.18
N ARG A 116 -8.20 3.50 15.49
CA ARG A 116 -7.15 2.61 16.04
C ARG A 116 -6.51 1.71 14.99
N ALA A 117 -7.01 1.74 13.76
CA ALA A 117 -6.64 0.81 12.70
C ALA A 117 -5.15 0.80 12.38
N VAL A 118 -4.54 1.98 12.22
CA VAL A 118 -3.09 2.11 11.96
C VAL A 118 -2.29 1.54 13.12
N ALA A 119 -2.65 1.87 14.36
CA ALA A 119 -1.97 1.33 15.53
C ALA A 119 -2.09 -0.19 15.61
N ALA A 120 -3.28 -0.74 15.41
CA ALA A 120 -3.54 -2.18 15.43
C ALA A 120 -2.75 -2.94 14.34
N LEU A 121 -2.61 -2.37 13.13
CA LEU A 121 -1.77 -2.94 12.08
C LEU A 121 -0.30 -2.97 12.50
N LEU A 122 0.20 -1.89 13.08
CA LEU A 122 1.60 -1.76 13.47
C LEU A 122 1.97 -2.58 14.72
N GLU A 123 1.00 -2.97 15.56
CA GLU A 123 1.19 -3.92 16.66
C GLU A 123 1.60 -5.32 16.17
N LEU A 124 1.41 -5.63 14.88
CA LEU A 124 1.90 -6.88 14.27
C LEU A 124 3.40 -6.84 13.97
N LEU A 125 4.03 -5.68 13.97
CA LEU A 125 5.48 -5.56 13.88
C LEU A 125 6.11 -5.97 15.23
N PRO A 126 7.24 -6.71 15.20
CA PRO A 126 7.94 -7.01 16.45
C PRO A 126 8.38 -5.72 17.17
N PRO A 127 8.35 -5.70 18.50
CA PRO A 127 8.83 -4.56 19.25
C PRO A 127 10.34 -4.39 19.05
N ARG A 128 10.75 -3.24 18.53
CA ARG A 128 12.16 -2.87 18.30
C ARG A 128 12.40 -1.44 18.77
N ARG A 129 13.57 -1.19 19.36
CA ARG A 129 14.03 0.19 19.58
C ARG A 129 14.37 0.83 18.24
N ALA A 130 14.27 2.14 18.15
CA ALA A 130 14.78 2.87 17.01
C ALA A 130 16.31 2.90 17.02
N VAL A 131 16.93 2.87 15.84
CA VAL A 131 18.35 3.23 15.69
C VAL A 131 18.56 4.73 15.92
N GLU A 132 19.79 5.15 16.24
CA GLU A 132 20.10 6.55 16.51
C GLU A 132 20.99 7.12 15.40
N PHE A 133 20.46 8.06 14.63
CA PHE A 133 21.17 8.88 13.65
C PHE A 133 20.32 10.09 13.26
N ALA A 134 20.95 11.10 12.65
CA ALA A 134 20.24 12.24 12.09
C ALA A 134 19.53 11.83 10.78
N PRO A 135 18.22 12.14 10.58
CA PRO A 135 17.51 11.81 9.36
C PRO A 135 18.21 12.37 8.10
N VAL A 136 18.22 11.57 7.03
CA VAL A 136 18.85 11.91 5.75
C VAL A 136 17.82 11.77 4.64
N THR A 137 17.72 12.76 3.75
CA THR A 137 16.88 12.70 2.55
C THR A 137 17.73 12.94 1.31
N LEU A 138 17.59 12.08 0.29
CA LEU A 138 18.33 12.19 -0.96
C LEU A 138 17.51 11.56 -2.11
N PRO A 139 17.91 11.82 -3.38
CA PRO A 139 17.31 11.11 -4.51
C PRO A 139 17.42 9.59 -4.34
N GLU A 140 16.33 8.86 -4.65
CA GLU A 140 16.28 7.39 -4.48
C GLU A 140 17.42 6.71 -5.27
N GLN A 141 17.65 7.14 -6.51
CA GLN A 141 18.74 6.65 -7.34
C GLN A 141 20.14 6.87 -6.72
N ALA A 142 20.33 7.99 -5.99
CA ALA A 142 21.56 8.26 -5.29
C ALA A 142 21.76 7.31 -4.12
N LEU A 143 20.71 7.01 -3.35
CA LEU A 143 20.74 6.05 -2.26
C LEU A 143 21.09 4.63 -2.79
N ASP A 144 20.43 4.20 -3.86
CA ASP A 144 20.68 2.88 -4.45
C ASP A 144 22.11 2.77 -4.99
N ALA A 145 22.63 3.82 -5.65
CA ALA A 145 24.00 3.87 -6.12
C ALA A 145 25.03 3.85 -4.98
N ILE A 146 24.80 4.57 -3.88
CA ILE A 146 25.66 4.56 -2.69
C ILE A 146 25.64 3.18 -2.03
N GLY A 147 24.50 2.50 -1.98
CA GLY A 147 24.34 1.16 -1.42
C GLY A 147 24.90 0.04 -2.29
N SER A 148 25.18 0.29 -3.58
CA SER A 148 25.66 -0.73 -4.51
C SER A 148 27.10 -1.14 -4.19
N ALA A 149 27.36 -2.46 -4.16
CA ALA A 149 28.69 -3.01 -3.95
C ALA A 149 29.67 -2.67 -5.11
N SER A 150 29.15 -2.39 -6.31
CA SER A 150 29.96 -2.04 -7.49
C SER A 150 30.44 -0.59 -7.51
N THR A 151 29.94 0.28 -6.63
CA THR A 151 30.26 1.71 -6.61
C THR A 151 31.52 1.93 -5.76
N THR A 152 32.53 2.62 -6.34
CA THR A 152 33.76 2.97 -5.60
C THR A 152 33.48 4.04 -4.53
N ASP A 153 34.34 4.13 -3.52
CA ASP A 153 34.19 5.15 -2.46
C ASP A 153 34.26 6.57 -3.01
N SER A 154 35.13 6.83 -4.00
CA SER A 154 35.21 8.13 -4.68
C SER A 154 33.92 8.48 -5.42
N ASP A 155 33.29 7.48 -6.08
CA ASP A 155 31.98 7.69 -6.73
C ASP A 155 30.87 7.92 -5.73
N ARG A 156 30.85 7.19 -4.61
CA ARG A 156 29.88 7.41 -3.51
C ARG A 156 29.96 8.82 -2.95
N GLU A 157 31.19 9.34 -2.73
CA GLU A 157 31.38 10.73 -2.28
C GLU A 157 30.85 11.74 -3.29
N ARG A 158 31.15 11.53 -4.58
CA ARG A 158 30.68 12.38 -5.66
C ARG A 158 29.15 12.36 -5.75
N ILE A 159 28.53 11.18 -5.65
CA ILE A 159 27.07 11.01 -5.68
C ILE A 159 26.42 11.68 -4.47
N ALA A 160 26.93 11.47 -3.26
CA ALA A 160 26.40 12.08 -2.04
C ALA A 160 26.45 13.61 -2.11
N ARG A 161 27.59 14.17 -2.56
CA ARG A 161 27.75 15.62 -2.73
C ARG A 161 26.81 16.19 -3.78
N ALA A 162 26.63 15.50 -4.92
CA ALA A 162 25.70 15.91 -5.96
C ALA A 162 24.22 15.85 -5.48
N ALA A 163 23.93 14.95 -4.55
CA ALA A 163 22.62 14.82 -3.89
C ALA A 163 22.41 15.84 -2.74
N GLY A 164 23.39 16.71 -2.48
CA GLY A 164 23.29 17.71 -1.41
C GLY A 164 23.41 17.13 0.00
N THR A 165 24.00 15.94 0.15
CA THR A 165 24.18 15.26 1.44
C THR A 165 25.64 14.88 1.70
N ASN A 166 25.93 14.50 2.95
CA ASN A 166 27.23 13.95 3.33
C ASN A 166 27.20 12.43 3.28
N LEU A 167 28.20 11.81 2.63
CA LEU A 167 28.35 10.36 2.54
C LEU A 167 28.40 9.70 3.92
N ASP A 168 29.09 10.31 4.90
CA ASP A 168 29.19 9.77 6.26
C ASP A 168 27.83 9.73 6.96
N ALA A 169 26.96 10.70 6.72
CA ALA A 169 25.59 10.67 7.24
C ALA A 169 24.79 9.50 6.67
N VAL A 170 24.91 9.23 5.35
CA VAL A 170 24.24 8.08 4.70
C VAL A 170 24.83 6.76 5.22
N ARG A 171 26.16 6.65 5.30
CA ARG A 171 26.85 5.46 5.84
C ARG A 171 26.45 5.21 7.29
N SER A 172 26.43 6.25 8.13
CA SER A 172 25.99 6.15 9.53
C SER A 172 24.56 5.64 9.63
N ALA A 173 23.63 6.15 8.81
CA ALA A 173 22.26 5.70 8.77
C ALA A 173 22.16 4.23 8.37
N LEU A 174 22.87 3.79 7.31
CA LEU A 174 22.84 2.40 6.85
C LEU A 174 23.54 1.48 7.85
N ALA A 175 24.67 1.88 8.41
CA ALA A 175 25.42 1.09 9.39
C ALA A 175 24.72 0.98 10.74
N SER A 176 23.84 1.95 11.07
CA SER A 176 23.10 1.98 12.35
C SER A 176 22.17 0.78 12.54
N VAL A 177 21.74 0.12 11.48
CA VAL A 177 20.91 -1.09 11.54
C VAL A 177 21.74 -2.34 11.86
N GLY A 178 23.00 -2.37 11.45
CA GLY A 178 23.85 -3.56 11.50
C GLY A 178 23.37 -4.63 10.52
N ALA A 179 23.53 -5.90 10.88
CA ALA A 179 22.97 -7.00 10.09
C ALA A 179 21.43 -6.95 10.16
N SER A 180 20.77 -6.92 9.00
CA SER A 180 19.31 -6.97 8.92
C SER A 180 18.80 -8.32 9.39
N THR A 181 17.87 -8.32 10.33
CA THR A 181 17.17 -9.51 10.84
C THR A 181 15.76 -9.60 10.31
N GLY A 182 15.17 -8.48 9.88
CA GLY A 182 13.82 -8.42 9.34
C GLY A 182 13.59 -7.17 8.51
N ALA A 183 12.61 -7.24 7.63
CA ALA A 183 12.17 -6.11 6.84
C ALA A 183 10.67 -6.16 6.58
N GLY A 184 10.06 -4.99 6.54
CA GLY A 184 8.62 -4.87 6.23
C GLY A 184 8.32 -3.68 5.35
N GLN A 185 7.19 -3.77 4.66
CA GLN A 185 6.69 -2.77 3.75
C GLN A 185 5.24 -2.46 4.09
N ILE A 186 4.90 -1.18 4.11
CA ILE A 186 3.53 -0.72 4.31
C ILE A 186 3.11 0.00 3.03
N GLY A 187 1.95 -0.39 2.50
CA GLY A 187 1.31 0.20 1.32
C GLY A 187 -0.11 0.66 1.63
N ALA A 188 -0.69 1.46 0.75
CA ALA A 188 -2.08 1.86 0.82
C ALA A 188 -2.76 1.72 -0.54
N LEU A 189 -4.05 1.40 -0.53
CA LEU A 189 -4.91 1.38 -1.68
C LEU A 189 -6.21 2.10 -1.34
N VAL A 190 -6.70 2.93 -2.25
CA VAL A 190 -7.99 3.62 -2.11
C VAL A 190 -8.79 3.40 -3.39
N ARG A 191 -10.07 3.10 -3.26
CA ARG A 191 -10.99 3.03 -4.41
C ARG A 191 -11.59 4.40 -4.68
N SER A 192 -11.52 4.83 -5.93
CA SER A 192 -12.21 6.04 -6.37
C SER A 192 -13.74 5.83 -6.30
N PRO A 193 -14.55 6.90 -6.31
CA PRO A 193 -16.01 6.77 -6.40
C PRO A 193 -16.49 6.01 -7.64
N GLN A 194 -15.67 5.93 -8.70
CA GLN A 194 -15.92 5.15 -9.91
C GLN A 194 -15.54 3.68 -9.78
N GLY A 195 -14.93 3.29 -8.64
CA GLY A 195 -14.51 1.92 -8.36
C GLY A 195 -13.07 1.60 -8.75
N ASP A 196 -12.35 2.55 -9.39
CA ASP A 196 -10.95 2.34 -9.76
C ASP A 196 -10.06 2.27 -8.52
N ALA A 197 -9.15 1.30 -8.50
CA ALA A 197 -8.20 1.13 -7.41
C ALA A 197 -6.95 1.99 -7.65
N VAL A 198 -6.69 2.91 -6.73
CA VAL A 198 -5.50 3.76 -6.69
C VAL A 198 -4.58 3.26 -5.60
N ARG A 199 -3.42 2.74 -5.98
CA ARG A 199 -2.39 2.32 -5.04
C ARG A 199 -1.41 3.45 -4.78
N SER A 200 -0.89 3.52 -3.54
CA SER A 200 0.16 4.49 -3.19
C SER A 200 1.38 4.32 -4.09
N THR A 201 1.92 5.42 -4.59
CA THR A 201 3.21 5.49 -5.31
C THR A 201 4.38 5.62 -4.35
N SER A 202 4.10 5.94 -3.08
CA SER A 202 5.05 6.00 -1.98
C SER A 202 5.01 4.70 -1.19
N LEU A 203 6.12 4.37 -0.54
CA LEU A 203 6.25 3.20 0.32
C LEU A 203 6.86 3.60 1.66
N VAL A 204 6.38 2.95 2.70
CA VAL A 204 6.98 2.99 4.03
C VAL A 204 7.65 1.64 4.24
N VAL A 205 8.97 1.64 4.38
CA VAL A 205 9.75 0.41 4.61
C VAL A 205 10.37 0.50 6.00
N VAL A 206 10.18 -0.54 6.79
CA VAL A 206 10.88 -0.74 8.07
C VAL A 206 11.96 -1.77 7.86
N VAL A 207 13.15 -1.52 8.39
CA VAL A 207 14.28 -2.46 8.38
C VAL A 207 14.70 -2.66 9.82
N ASP A 208 14.60 -3.89 10.29
CA ASP A 208 15.02 -4.30 11.61
C ASP A 208 16.39 -4.97 11.55
N GLY A 209 17.24 -4.63 12.46
CA GLY A 209 18.54 -5.25 12.61
C GLY A 209 18.95 -5.40 14.07
N ALA A 210 20.15 -5.89 14.29
CA ALA A 210 20.68 -6.19 15.62
C ALA A 210 20.67 -4.98 16.56
N THR A 211 20.79 -3.78 16.03
CA THR A 211 20.87 -2.52 16.80
C THR A 211 19.53 -1.82 16.96
N GLY A 212 18.55 -2.12 16.10
CA GLY A 212 17.23 -1.49 16.17
C GLY A 212 16.56 -1.36 14.82
N ARG A 213 15.53 -0.51 14.76
CA ARG A 213 14.68 -0.27 13.59
C ARG A 213 15.06 1.02 12.88
N LEU A 214 15.24 0.92 11.55
CA LEU A 214 15.34 2.02 10.61
C LEU A 214 14.03 2.14 9.83
N LEU A 215 13.63 3.38 9.52
CA LEU A 215 12.51 3.71 8.65
C LEU A 215 13.05 4.30 7.34
N ARG A 216 12.68 3.70 6.19
CA ARG A 216 12.89 4.28 4.86
C ARG A 216 11.54 4.71 4.31
N LEU A 217 11.44 5.96 3.89
CA LEU A 217 10.29 6.54 3.22
C LEU A 217 10.67 6.80 1.77
N SER A 218 9.87 6.32 0.83
CA SER A 218 10.00 6.67 -0.59
C SER A 218 8.83 7.55 -1.01
N GLY A 219 9.10 8.62 -1.75
CA GLY A 219 8.08 9.53 -2.22
C GLY A 219 8.52 10.28 -3.46
N THR A 220 7.59 11.04 -4.07
CA THR A 220 7.87 11.87 -5.24
C THR A 220 7.78 13.33 -4.83
N ALA A 221 8.87 14.10 -5.04
CA ALA A 221 8.91 15.53 -4.83
C ALA A 221 8.06 16.30 -5.87
N PRO A 222 7.65 17.55 -5.57
CA PRO A 222 7.17 18.45 -6.60
C PRO A 222 8.22 18.55 -7.74
N GLY A 223 7.85 18.19 -8.96
CA GLY A 223 8.79 18.10 -10.09
C GLY A 223 9.13 16.66 -10.50
N GLY A 224 8.53 15.65 -9.87
CA GLY A 224 8.59 14.26 -10.32
C GLY A 224 9.82 13.47 -9.86
N GLN A 225 10.77 14.09 -9.16
CA GLN A 225 11.95 13.40 -8.64
C GLN A 225 11.56 12.45 -7.49
N ARG A 226 11.98 11.21 -7.57
CA ARG A 226 11.83 10.26 -6.48
C ARG A 226 12.88 10.51 -5.39
N LEU A 227 12.40 10.64 -4.16
CA LEU A 227 13.23 10.84 -2.97
C LEU A 227 13.10 9.64 -2.04
N ALA A 228 14.20 9.32 -1.37
CA ALA A 228 14.24 8.41 -0.24
C ALA A 228 14.69 9.17 1.01
N SER A 229 13.96 8.99 2.12
CA SER A 229 14.33 9.50 3.44
C SER A 229 14.64 8.33 4.36
N LEU A 230 15.77 8.36 5.03
CA LEU A 230 16.15 7.45 6.10
C LEU A 230 15.95 8.15 7.44
N ALA A 231 15.27 7.51 8.37
CA ALA A 231 14.99 8.05 9.70
C ALA A 231 15.02 6.95 10.77
N PRO A 232 15.24 7.30 12.06
CA PRO A 232 15.03 6.38 13.16
C PRO A 232 13.60 5.82 13.16
N GLY A 233 13.47 4.49 13.19
CA GLY A 233 12.18 3.78 13.13
C GLY A 233 11.43 3.76 14.47
N THR A 234 11.21 4.92 15.09
CA THR A 234 10.37 4.99 16.30
C THR A 234 8.92 4.60 15.99
N ALA A 235 8.21 4.03 16.96
CA ALA A 235 6.80 3.67 16.78
C ALA A 235 5.96 4.87 16.31
N ALA A 236 6.21 6.06 16.85
CA ALA A 236 5.53 7.29 16.44
C ALA A 236 5.85 7.69 14.98
N ALA A 237 7.11 7.53 14.53
CA ALA A 237 7.52 7.85 13.17
C ALA A 237 6.86 6.87 12.16
N VAL A 238 6.87 5.57 12.46
CA VAL A 238 6.22 4.55 11.61
C VAL A 238 4.72 4.78 11.54
N HIS A 239 4.07 5.06 12.68
CA HIS A 239 2.63 5.36 12.74
C HIS A 239 2.27 6.58 11.88
N ARG A 240 3.00 7.69 12.05
CA ARG A 240 2.79 8.90 11.28
C ARG A 240 2.95 8.65 9.78
N ALA A 241 4.03 7.97 9.39
CA ALA A 241 4.30 7.65 7.99
C ALA A 241 3.19 6.79 7.36
N ALA A 242 2.68 5.78 8.07
CA ALA A 242 1.57 4.95 7.60
C ALA A 242 0.25 5.75 7.46
N ALA A 243 -0.05 6.63 8.41
CA ALA A 243 -1.23 7.50 8.35
C ALA A 243 -1.15 8.53 7.21
N GLU A 244 0.02 9.14 7.00
CA GLU A 244 0.29 10.06 5.89
C GLU A 244 0.17 9.36 4.53
N LEU A 245 0.65 8.10 4.43
CA LEU A 245 0.54 7.30 3.22
C LEU A 245 -0.93 7.08 2.82
N LEU A 246 -1.79 6.71 3.76
CA LEU A 246 -3.22 6.52 3.52
C LEU A 246 -3.90 7.84 3.11
N THR A 247 -3.56 8.94 3.79
CA THR A 247 -4.10 10.28 3.48
C THR A 247 -3.69 10.73 2.08
N ALA A 248 -2.41 10.61 1.72
CA ALA A 248 -1.89 10.99 0.40
C ALA A 248 -2.54 10.15 -0.71
N THR A 249 -2.72 8.84 -0.49
CA THR A 249 -3.39 7.96 -1.46
C THR A 249 -4.86 8.35 -1.65
N SER A 250 -5.55 8.72 -0.57
CA SER A 250 -6.93 9.22 -0.63
C SER A 250 -7.05 10.52 -1.43
N GLN A 251 -6.09 11.43 -1.30
CA GLN A 251 -6.04 12.66 -2.08
C GLN A 251 -5.78 12.40 -3.56
N LEU A 252 -4.91 11.43 -3.90
CA LEU A 252 -4.67 11.02 -5.29
C LEU A 252 -5.95 10.42 -5.91
N ALA A 253 -6.64 9.55 -5.21
CA ALA A 253 -7.90 8.97 -5.66
C ALA A 253 -8.99 10.05 -5.88
N ALA A 254 -9.07 11.05 -5.01
CA ALA A 254 -9.97 12.19 -5.16
C ALA A 254 -9.59 13.11 -6.32
N GLY A 255 -8.29 13.27 -6.60
CA GLY A 255 -7.75 14.09 -7.69
C GLY A 255 -8.03 13.51 -9.08
N GLN A 256 -8.04 12.19 -9.22
CA GLN A 256 -8.41 11.51 -10.47
C GLN A 256 -9.87 11.78 -10.89
N VAL A 257 -10.76 12.08 -9.94
CA VAL A 257 -12.15 12.47 -10.23
C VAL A 257 -12.26 13.87 -10.86
N ARG A 258 -11.27 14.74 -10.65
CA ARG A 258 -11.29 16.14 -11.11
C ARG A 258 -10.68 16.35 -12.48
N SER A 259 -10.06 15.36 -13.08
CA SER A 259 -9.56 15.44 -14.46
C SER A 259 -10.68 15.00 -15.39
N PRO A 260 -11.41 15.94 -16.09
CA PRO A 260 -12.36 15.54 -17.11
C PRO A 260 -11.58 14.77 -18.17
N SER A 261 -12.07 13.60 -18.54
CA SER A 261 -11.49 12.81 -19.62
C SER A 261 -11.42 13.69 -20.87
N LEU A 262 -10.31 13.67 -21.60
CA LEU A 262 -10.12 14.42 -22.84
C LEU A 262 -11.22 14.17 -23.88
N SER A 263 -12.00 13.11 -23.76
CA SER A 263 -13.20 12.79 -24.53
C SER A 263 -14.34 13.79 -24.34
N ASP A 264 -14.50 14.41 -23.16
CA ASP A 264 -15.58 15.39 -22.93
C ASP A 264 -15.29 16.78 -23.53
N GLN A 265 -14.02 17.08 -23.84
CA GLN A 265 -13.65 18.33 -24.51
C GLN A 265 -13.83 18.28 -26.01
N GLN A 266 -13.80 17.11 -26.65
CA GLN A 266 -14.03 16.97 -28.10
C GLN A 266 -15.50 17.08 -28.52
N GLY A 267 -16.45 16.79 -27.59
CA GLY A 267 -17.88 16.91 -27.90
C GLY A 267 -18.44 18.33 -27.93
N ARG A 268 -17.81 19.29 -27.26
CA ARG A 268 -18.27 20.71 -27.23
C ARG A 268 -17.73 21.58 -28.32
N GLY A 269 -16.75 21.12 -29.10
CA GLY A 269 -16.14 21.90 -30.19
C GLY A 269 -16.85 21.82 -31.55
N GLN A 270 -17.80 20.91 -31.75
CA GLN A 270 -18.45 20.70 -33.05
C GLN A 270 -19.88 21.24 -33.18
N GLN A 271 -20.51 21.75 -32.15
CA GLN A 271 -21.87 22.31 -32.21
C GLN A 271 -21.92 23.83 -32.50
N GLY A 272 -20.81 24.50 -32.69
CA GLY A 272 -20.72 25.97 -32.94
C GLY A 272 -20.50 26.40 -34.38
N ARG A 273 -20.65 25.52 -35.39
CA ARG A 273 -20.25 25.84 -36.77
C ARG A 273 -21.35 25.59 -37.82
N ALA A 274 -22.61 25.72 -37.48
CA ALA A 274 -23.72 25.67 -38.42
C ALA A 274 -24.64 26.87 -38.15
N ASP A 275 -24.23 28.06 -38.58
CA ASP A 275 -25.12 29.19 -38.97
C ASP A 275 -24.26 30.36 -39.40
N ARG A 276 -23.77 30.30 -40.64
CA ARG A 276 -23.27 31.49 -41.34
C ARG A 276 -24.07 31.60 -42.63
N PRO A 277 -24.92 32.65 -42.80
CA PRO A 277 -25.70 32.85 -44.00
C PRO A 277 -24.80 33.20 -45.19
N PRO A 278 -25.17 32.87 -46.43
CA PRO A 278 -24.35 33.12 -47.59
C PRO A 278 -24.31 34.61 -47.93
N ASN A 279 -23.11 35.13 -48.09
CA ASN A 279 -22.82 36.50 -48.49
C ASN A 279 -23.25 36.71 -49.95
N ARG A 280 -24.29 37.54 -50.21
CA ARG A 280 -24.70 37.99 -51.52
C ARG A 280 -23.70 39.00 -52.00
N THR A 281 -22.94 38.69 -53.04
CA THR A 281 -22.21 39.64 -53.90
C THR A 281 -23.17 40.34 -54.85
N ALA A 282 -23.45 41.61 -54.56
CA ALA A 282 -24.09 42.50 -55.54
C ALA A 282 -23.03 43.01 -56.49
N GLY A 283 -23.33 42.87 -57.79
CA GLY A 283 -22.50 43.38 -58.82
C GLY A 283 -22.58 44.90 -58.98
N ALA A 284 -21.54 45.52 -59.54
CA ALA A 284 -21.56 46.88 -60.07
C ALA A 284 -21.14 46.90 -61.56
N PRO A 285 -21.76 47.69 -62.36
CA PRO A 285 -21.40 47.82 -63.77
C PRO A 285 -20.44 49.00 -64.03
N ARG A 286 -19.67 48.87 -65.11
CA ARG A 286 -18.88 49.78 -65.90
C ARG A 286 -17.39 49.82 -65.64
#